data_0907860f4aad195bcba13013d59770f1
#
_entry.id   0907860f4aad195bcba13013d59770f1
#
_cell.length_a   1.000
_cell.length_b   1.000
_cell.length_c   1.000
_cell.angle_alpha   90.00
_cell.angle_beta   90.00
_cell.angle_gamma   90.00
#
_symmetry.space_group_name_H-M   'P 1'
#
loop_
_entity.id
_entity.type
_entity.pdbx_description
1 polymer ?
#
loop_
_entity_poly.entity_id
_entity_poly.type
_entity_poly.pdbx_seq_one_letter_code
_entity_poly.pdbx_strand_id
1 'polypeptide(L)'
;MTEVEERAEEDPDGESDEETTVRHPLLPHDRSALLWVEHRPTERLRASIRRWVTALMHDEGITGALPRTEETANAKVISRGSGRLAGITAANQLLLDWLPGADWSWAVADGKGIHEGAILLESEADRTQLLSTERILLNIVGRLSGITTNTRKWSSRAHPMRVAATRKVHWGLLDKWAVHLGGGMTHRLTRADARMLKENDLASLAITDERLPHTVSRVLKELDLEECGAFVEIEVRTIDEAIAAAEAWVDRMQDITDTQRLTLMLDNMDEGKAREVMLDLETRKFRHLMVVEASGGIGYDDLQTRSEEHTSELQSHLNL
;
A
#
# COMPACT_ATOMS: atom_id res chain seq x y z
N MET A 1 9.18 18.68 -53.01
CA MET A 1 10.07 18.07 -52.00
C MET A 1 10.15 19.10 -50.88
N THR A 2 9.35 18.92 -49.87
CA THR A 2 9.33 19.72 -48.64
C THR A 2 9.30 18.69 -47.51
N GLU A 3 10.44 18.57 -46.84
CA GLU A 3 10.58 17.75 -45.63
C GLU A 3 9.72 18.35 -44.53
N VAL A 4 8.81 17.54 -43.99
CA VAL A 4 8.09 17.83 -42.77
C VAL A 4 8.90 17.20 -41.64
N GLU A 5 9.60 18.02 -40.88
CA GLU A 5 10.19 17.65 -39.60
C GLU A 5 9.07 17.31 -38.61
N GLU A 6 8.95 16.02 -38.27
CA GLU A 6 8.18 15.53 -37.15
C GLU A 6 8.84 15.98 -35.86
N ARG A 7 8.28 16.99 -35.19
CA ARG A 7 8.66 17.35 -33.83
C ARG A 7 8.10 16.27 -32.93
N ALA A 8 8.98 15.51 -32.32
CA ALA A 8 8.65 14.66 -31.15
C ALA A 8 8.15 15.60 -30.04
N GLU A 9 6.90 15.41 -29.63
CA GLU A 9 6.37 16.01 -28.38
C GLU A 9 7.13 15.43 -27.21
N GLU A 10 7.89 16.28 -26.53
CA GLU A 10 8.54 15.95 -25.26
C GLU A 10 7.46 15.61 -24.22
N ASP A 11 7.57 14.40 -23.63
CA ASP A 11 6.78 13.94 -22.50
C ASP A 11 7.04 14.88 -21.31
N PRO A 12 6.03 15.59 -20.75
CA PRO A 12 6.24 16.51 -19.65
C PRO A 12 6.62 15.84 -18.33
N ASP A 13 6.57 14.51 -18.24
CA ASP A 13 7.00 13.71 -17.08
C ASP A 13 8.27 12.89 -17.38
N GLY A 14 9.16 13.38 -18.23
CA GLY A 14 10.44 12.77 -18.60
C GLY A 14 11.41 12.62 -17.43
N GLU A 15 10.99 11.96 -16.36
CA GLU A 15 11.88 11.40 -15.35
C GLU A 15 12.54 10.16 -15.95
N SER A 16 13.83 10.26 -16.22
CA SER A 16 14.69 9.12 -16.55
C SER A 16 14.47 7.99 -15.54
N ASP A 17 14.21 6.78 -16.02
CA ASP A 17 14.03 5.54 -15.22
C ASP A 17 15.30 5.14 -14.40
N GLU A 18 16.30 6.01 -14.29
CA GLU A 18 17.41 5.91 -13.33
C GLU A 18 17.02 6.54 -11.99
N GLU A 19 15.98 5.99 -11.35
CA GLU A 19 15.77 6.21 -9.93
C GLU A 19 16.96 5.59 -9.18
N THR A 20 17.89 6.43 -8.78
CA THR A 20 18.80 6.15 -7.67
C THR A 20 17.90 5.88 -6.46
N THR A 21 17.56 4.61 -6.24
CA THR A 21 16.86 4.17 -5.04
C THR A 21 17.76 4.46 -3.86
N VAL A 22 17.64 5.67 -3.29
CA VAL A 22 18.12 5.93 -1.94
C VAL A 22 17.35 4.94 -1.07
N ARG A 23 18.01 3.85 -0.72
CA ARG A 23 17.47 2.87 0.24
C ARG A 23 17.44 3.55 1.60
N HIS A 24 16.39 4.30 1.87
CA HIS A 24 16.06 4.67 3.23
C HIS A 24 15.93 3.38 4.04
N PRO A 25 16.41 3.34 5.29
CA PRO A 25 16.22 2.17 6.13
C PRO A 25 14.72 1.82 6.10
N LEU A 26 14.41 0.57 5.76
CA LEU A 26 13.02 0.11 5.63
C LEU A 26 12.33 0.34 6.96
N LEU A 27 11.30 1.17 6.95
CA LEU A 27 10.43 1.30 8.10
C LEU A 27 9.73 -0.04 8.34
N PRO A 28 9.53 -0.47 9.59
CA PRO A 28 8.86 -1.73 9.90
C PRO A 28 7.44 -1.80 9.31
N HIS A 29 6.86 -0.65 8.94
CA HIS A 29 5.58 -0.52 8.25
C HIS A 29 5.60 -0.98 6.80
N ASP A 30 6.75 -1.08 6.16
CA ASP A 30 6.84 -1.65 4.82
C ASP A 30 7.00 -3.16 4.91
N ARG A 31 5.88 -3.85 4.78
CA ARG A 31 5.80 -5.31 4.79
C ARG A 31 5.78 -5.90 3.37
N SER A 32 6.13 -5.11 2.37
CA SER A 32 6.09 -5.50 0.95
C SER A 32 6.94 -6.73 0.65
N ALA A 33 8.08 -6.90 1.31
CA ALA A 33 8.92 -8.10 1.18
C ALA A 33 8.20 -9.42 1.53
N LEU A 34 7.10 -9.37 2.30
CA LEU A 34 6.24 -10.53 2.55
C LEU A 34 5.29 -10.84 1.39
N LEU A 35 5.17 -9.94 0.41
CA LEU A 35 4.34 -10.09 -0.79
C LEU A 35 5.16 -10.22 -2.06
N TRP A 36 6.26 -9.46 -2.19
CA TRP A 36 6.98 -9.24 -3.42
C TRP A 36 8.49 -9.16 -3.18
N VAL A 37 9.26 -10.03 -3.82
CA VAL A 37 10.72 -10.10 -3.69
C VAL A 37 11.33 -10.29 -5.07
N GLU A 38 12.35 -9.51 -5.40
CA GLU A 38 13.07 -9.59 -6.68
C GLU A 38 12.15 -9.64 -7.89
N HIS A 39 11.14 -8.76 -7.93
CA HIS A 39 10.13 -8.68 -8.98
C HIS A 39 9.26 -9.95 -9.14
N ARG A 40 9.12 -10.74 -8.08
CA ARG A 40 8.32 -11.97 -8.06
C ARG A 40 7.37 -12.02 -6.85
N PRO A 41 6.17 -12.56 -7.03
CA PRO A 41 5.25 -12.77 -5.92
C PRO A 41 5.76 -13.85 -4.98
N THR A 42 5.67 -13.61 -3.69
CA THR A 42 5.86 -14.64 -2.67
C THR A 42 4.72 -15.65 -2.70
N GLU A 43 4.88 -16.81 -2.05
CA GLU A 43 3.78 -17.78 -1.94
C GLU A 43 2.55 -17.19 -1.21
N ARG A 44 2.76 -16.28 -0.26
CA ARG A 44 1.67 -15.56 0.42
C ARG A 44 0.82 -14.76 -0.56
N LEU A 45 1.45 -14.00 -1.47
CA LEU A 45 0.73 -13.25 -2.50
C LEU A 45 0.09 -14.19 -3.52
N ARG A 46 0.80 -15.22 -4.00
CA ARG A 46 0.24 -16.23 -4.93
C ARG A 46 -1.01 -16.88 -4.37
N ALA A 47 -0.99 -17.30 -3.11
CA ALA A 47 -2.17 -17.90 -2.46
C ALA A 47 -3.34 -16.91 -2.40
N SER A 48 -3.06 -15.62 -2.19
CA SER A 48 -4.11 -14.59 -2.22
C SER A 48 -4.65 -14.38 -3.63
N ILE A 49 -3.79 -14.32 -4.64
CA ILE A 49 -4.17 -14.19 -6.04
C ILE A 49 -5.09 -15.36 -6.46
N ARG A 50 -4.69 -16.60 -6.21
CA ARG A 50 -5.53 -17.76 -6.55
C ARG A 50 -6.92 -17.68 -5.91
N ARG A 51 -7.01 -17.30 -4.63
CA ARG A 51 -8.32 -17.14 -3.97
C ARG A 51 -9.19 -16.09 -4.64
N TRP A 52 -8.62 -14.92 -4.96
CA TRP A 52 -9.37 -13.83 -5.59
C TRP A 52 -9.77 -14.16 -7.02
N VAL A 53 -8.87 -14.71 -7.82
CA VAL A 53 -9.18 -15.16 -9.20
C VAL A 53 -10.31 -16.17 -9.18
N THR A 54 -10.23 -17.20 -8.33
CA THR A 54 -11.29 -18.20 -8.19
C THR A 54 -12.62 -17.58 -7.75
N ALA A 55 -12.59 -16.68 -6.76
CA ALA A 55 -13.81 -16.02 -6.28
C ALA A 55 -14.47 -15.18 -7.38
N LEU A 56 -13.69 -14.38 -8.13
CA LEU A 56 -14.20 -13.57 -9.23
C LEU A 56 -14.80 -14.42 -10.35
N MET A 57 -14.19 -15.56 -10.68
CA MET A 57 -14.77 -16.49 -11.65
C MET A 57 -16.08 -17.10 -11.16
N HIS A 58 -16.15 -17.47 -9.87
CA HIS A 58 -17.37 -18.03 -9.27
C HIS A 58 -18.49 -16.98 -9.19
N ASP A 59 -18.17 -15.72 -8.94
CA ASP A 59 -19.16 -14.61 -8.93
C ASP A 59 -19.80 -14.39 -10.31
N GLU A 60 -19.05 -14.67 -11.39
CA GLU A 60 -19.58 -14.72 -12.77
C GLU A 60 -20.31 -16.02 -13.11
N GLY A 61 -20.49 -16.92 -12.14
CA GLY A 61 -21.15 -18.21 -12.31
C GLY A 61 -20.28 -19.30 -12.97
N ILE A 62 -18.98 -19.05 -13.12
CA ILE A 62 -18.04 -19.99 -13.73
C ILE A 62 -17.35 -20.79 -12.62
N THR A 63 -17.87 -21.99 -12.33
CA THR A 63 -17.40 -22.85 -11.24
C THR A 63 -16.60 -24.08 -11.69
N GLY A 64 -16.39 -24.24 -12.98
CA GLY A 64 -15.67 -25.37 -13.58
C GLY A 64 -14.96 -24.98 -14.86
N ALA A 65 -14.39 -25.97 -15.55
CA ALA A 65 -13.67 -25.72 -16.79
C ALA A 65 -14.58 -25.06 -17.85
N LEU A 66 -14.03 -24.05 -18.52
CA LEU A 66 -14.74 -23.35 -19.59
C LEU A 66 -14.87 -24.25 -20.82
N PRO A 67 -16.01 -24.21 -21.54
CA PRO A 67 -16.19 -24.93 -22.80
C PRO A 67 -15.17 -24.43 -23.82
N ARG A 68 -14.78 -25.29 -24.74
CA ARG A 68 -13.93 -24.99 -25.90
C ARG A 68 -14.71 -25.20 -27.19
N THR A 69 -14.47 -24.29 -28.13
CA THR A 69 -15.13 -24.37 -29.47
C THR A 69 -14.17 -24.72 -30.58
N GLU A 70 -12.86 -24.82 -30.27
CA GLU A 70 -11.77 -25.01 -31.27
C GLU A 70 -11.61 -23.81 -32.23
N GLU A 71 -12.40 -22.76 -32.07
CA GLU A 71 -12.21 -21.50 -32.78
C GLU A 71 -11.24 -20.60 -32.03
N THR A 72 -10.05 -20.41 -32.56
CA THR A 72 -9.08 -19.44 -32.02
C THR A 72 -9.46 -18.00 -32.36
N ALA A 73 -9.21 -17.09 -31.44
CA ALA A 73 -9.35 -15.67 -31.64
C ALA A 73 -8.14 -14.92 -31.07
N ASN A 74 -7.80 -13.80 -31.72
CA ASN A 74 -6.79 -12.87 -31.23
C ASN A 74 -7.48 -11.77 -30.46
N ALA A 75 -6.97 -11.44 -29.27
CA ALA A 75 -7.45 -10.36 -28.44
C ALA A 75 -6.31 -9.44 -28.02
N LYS A 76 -6.65 -8.15 -27.83
CA LYS A 76 -5.74 -7.13 -27.33
C LYS A 76 -6.39 -6.35 -26.19
N VAL A 77 -5.63 -6.11 -25.13
CA VAL A 77 -6.01 -5.15 -24.09
C VAL A 77 -5.30 -3.82 -24.39
N ILE A 78 -6.08 -2.76 -24.53
CA ILE A 78 -5.58 -1.41 -24.87
C ILE A 78 -5.90 -0.48 -23.72
N SER A 79 -4.93 0.33 -23.30
CA SER A 79 -5.11 1.32 -22.26
C SER A 79 -6.05 2.46 -22.73
N ARG A 80 -7.01 2.84 -21.87
CA ARG A 80 -7.93 3.97 -22.10
C ARG A 80 -7.45 5.26 -21.45
N GLY A 81 -6.28 5.23 -20.80
CA GLY A 81 -5.70 6.41 -20.17
C GLY A 81 -4.26 6.18 -19.77
N SER A 82 -3.58 7.25 -19.35
CA SER A 82 -2.20 7.17 -18.85
C SER A 82 -2.16 6.84 -17.35
N GLY A 83 -1.12 6.14 -16.92
CA GLY A 83 -0.96 5.72 -15.54
C GLY A 83 0.13 4.66 -15.36
N ARG A 84 -0.04 3.80 -14.35
CA ARG A 84 0.87 2.66 -14.10
C ARG A 84 0.10 1.35 -14.19
N LEU A 85 0.65 0.41 -14.95
CA LEU A 85 0.06 -0.92 -15.10
C LEU A 85 0.34 -1.76 -13.85
N ALA A 86 -0.69 -2.45 -13.36
CA ALA A 86 -0.56 -3.44 -12.30
C ALA A 86 -1.62 -4.54 -12.44
N GLY A 87 -1.33 -5.69 -11.83
CA GLY A 87 -2.23 -6.84 -11.88
C GLY A 87 -1.85 -7.91 -12.90
N ILE A 88 -0.75 -7.74 -13.63
CA ILE A 88 -0.24 -8.72 -14.59
C ILE A 88 -0.07 -10.09 -13.95
N THR A 89 0.54 -10.15 -12.77
CA THR A 89 0.76 -11.41 -12.06
C THR A 89 -0.56 -12.10 -11.71
N ALA A 90 -1.61 -11.36 -11.35
CA ALA A 90 -2.93 -11.92 -11.08
C ALA A 90 -3.68 -12.30 -12.36
N ALA A 91 -3.55 -11.49 -13.41
CA ALA A 91 -4.08 -11.80 -14.74
C ALA A 91 -3.44 -13.05 -15.32
N ASN A 92 -2.12 -13.22 -15.19
CA ASN A 92 -1.45 -14.45 -15.61
C ASN A 92 -1.97 -15.68 -14.88
N GLN A 93 -2.30 -15.57 -13.59
CA GLN A 93 -2.92 -16.68 -12.86
C GLN A 93 -4.31 -17.03 -13.44
N LEU A 94 -5.12 -16.02 -13.79
CA LEU A 94 -6.39 -16.21 -14.46
C LEU A 94 -6.20 -16.95 -15.82
N LEU A 95 -5.28 -16.46 -16.65
CA LEU A 95 -5.02 -17.05 -17.97
C LEU A 95 -4.53 -18.49 -17.85
N LEU A 96 -3.61 -18.77 -16.93
CA LEU A 96 -3.09 -20.12 -16.69
C LEU A 96 -4.16 -21.10 -16.23
N ASP A 97 -5.03 -20.69 -15.32
CA ASP A 97 -6.01 -21.57 -14.69
C ASP A 97 -7.25 -21.81 -15.59
N TRP A 98 -7.64 -20.82 -16.40
CA TRP A 98 -8.93 -20.83 -17.09
C TRP A 98 -8.85 -20.84 -18.63
N LEU A 99 -7.68 -20.54 -19.21
CA LEU A 99 -7.46 -20.58 -20.66
C LEU A 99 -6.33 -21.57 -21.01
N PRO A 100 -6.49 -22.86 -20.78
CA PRO A 100 -5.43 -23.82 -21.05
C PRO A 100 -5.14 -23.88 -22.57
N GLY A 101 -3.86 -23.67 -22.91
CA GLY A 101 -3.39 -23.65 -24.31
C GLY A 101 -3.51 -22.27 -24.97
N ALA A 102 -3.78 -21.22 -24.23
CA ALA A 102 -3.66 -19.84 -24.71
C ALA A 102 -2.19 -19.42 -24.79
N ASP A 103 -1.87 -18.59 -25.79
CA ASP A 103 -0.63 -17.85 -25.89
C ASP A 103 -0.90 -16.39 -25.56
N TRP A 104 -0.01 -15.76 -24.79
CA TRP A 104 -0.13 -14.34 -24.46
C TRP A 104 1.22 -13.69 -24.21
N SER A 105 1.27 -12.37 -24.44
CA SER A 105 2.43 -11.55 -24.13
C SER A 105 2.00 -10.18 -23.58
N TRP A 106 2.70 -9.73 -22.54
CA TRP A 106 2.53 -8.40 -21.98
C TRP A 106 3.62 -7.47 -22.53
N ALA A 107 3.22 -6.30 -23.00
CA ALA A 107 4.16 -5.29 -23.50
C ALA A 107 4.92 -4.56 -22.38
N VAL A 108 4.37 -4.55 -21.17
CA VAL A 108 4.87 -3.78 -20.02
C VAL A 108 4.83 -4.66 -18.77
N ALA A 109 5.73 -4.41 -17.81
CA ALA A 109 5.74 -5.11 -16.52
C ALA A 109 4.87 -4.42 -15.46
N ASP A 110 4.54 -5.15 -14.36
CA ASP A 110 3.85 -4.59 -13.19
C ASP A 110 4.61 -3.38 -12.64
N GLY A 111 3.89 -2.29 -12.34
CA GLY A 111 4.42 -1.04 -11.78
C GLY A 111 4.98 -0.05 -12.81
N LYS A 112 5.09 -0.41 -14.09
CA LYS A 112 5.61 0.48 -15.14
C LYS A 112 4.56 1.45 -15.68
N GLY A 113 5.03 2.59 -16.21
CA GLY A 113 4.20 3.61 -16.85
C GLY A 113 3.52 3.11 -18.12
N ILE A 114 2.30 3.58 -18.36
CA ILE A 114 1.52 3.32 -19.56
C ILE A 114 0.85 4.62 -20.02
N HIS A 115 0.64 4.74 -21.33
CA HIS A 115 -0.07 5.87 -21.94
C HIS A 115 -1.38 5.43 -22.59
N GLU A 116 -2.26 6.36 -22.87
CA GLU A 116 -3.49 6.11 -23.60
C GLU A 116 -3.18 5.54 -25.00
N GLY A 117 -3.96 4.54 -25.40
CA GLY A 117 -3.79 3.84 -26.66
C GLY A 117 -2.71 2.74 -26.66
N ALA A 118 -1.91 2.60 -25.60
CA ALA A 118 -0.90 1.56 -25.52
C ALA A 118 -1.54 0.16 -25.53
N ILE A 119 -1.00 -0.76 -26.31
CA ILE A 119 -1.33 -2.18 -26.24
C ILE A 119 -0.62 -2.75 -25.01
N LEU A 120 -1.38 -3.30 -24.08
CA LEU A 120 -0.87 -3.84 -22.81
C LEU A 120 -0.67 -5.36 -22.88
N LEU A 121 -1.61 -6.06 -23.49
CA LEU A 121 -1.63 -7.53 -23.65
C LEU A 121 -2.05 -7.86 -25.07
N GLU A 122 -1.37 -8.80 -25.67
CA GLU A 122 -1.82 -9.54 -26.86
C GLU A 122 -1.98 -11.01 -26.49
N SER A 123 -3.05 -11.63 -26.96
CA SER A 123 -3.32 -13.05 -26.67
C SER A 123 -4.01 -13.73 -27.83
N GLU A 124 -3.73 -15.04 -27.97
CA GLU A 124 -4.43 -15.96 -28.86
C GLU A 124 -4.93 -17.14 -28.04
N ALA A 125 -6.24 -17.36 -28.05
CA ALA A 125 -6.86 -18.47 -27.31
C ALA A 125 -8.21 -18.87 -27.94
N ASP A 126 -8.84 -19.91 -27.40
CA ASP A 126 -10.21 -20.25 -27.73
C ASP A 126 -11.15 -19.06 -27.51
N ARG A 127 -11.95 -18.73 -28.53
CA ARG A 127 -12.82 -17.57 -28.56
C ARG A 127 -13.81 -17.54 -27.41
N THR A 128 -14.42 -18.68 -27.08
CA THR A 128 -15.41 -18.76 -26.00
C THR A 128 -14.76 -18.53 -24.63
N GLN A 129 -13.58 -19.09 -24.43
CA GLN A 129 -12.82 -18.90 -23.19
C GLN A 129 -12.36 -17.42 -23.02
N LEU A 130 -11.88 -16.79 -24.11
CA LEU A 130 -11.53 -15.36 -24.09
C LEU A 130 -12.72 -14.49 -23.68
N LEU A 131 -13.88 -14.68 -24.31
CA LEU A 131 -15.08 -13.90 -24.00
C LEU A 131 -15.58 -14.13 -22.57
N SER A 132 -15.45 -15.35 -22.05
CA SER A 132 -15.86 -15.68 -20.68
C SER A 132 -14.97 -15.07 -19.61
N THR A 133 -13.68 -14.84 -19.91
CA THR A 133 -12.70 -14.32 -18.94
C THR A 133 -12.39 -12.84 -19.10
N GLU A 134 -12.78 -12.23 -20.22
CA GLU A 134 -12.49 -10.82 -20.55
C GLU A 134 -12.82 -9.86 -19.40
N ARG A 135 -14.05 -9.93 -18.87
CA ARG A 135 -14.51 -9.01 -17.83
C ARG A 135 -13.68 -9.11 -16.58
N ILE A 136 -13.34 -10.31 -16.16
CA ILE A 136 -12.55 -10.58 -14.95
C ILE A 136 -11.11 -10.09 -15.13
N LEU A 137 -10.51 -10.37 -16.30
CA LEU A 137 -9.19 -9.88 -16.67
C LEU A 137 -9.13 -8.34 -16.56
N LEU A 138 -10.10 -7.67 -17.20
CA LEU A 138 -10.16 -6.19 -17.20
C LEU A 138 -10.42 -5.63 -15.80
N ASN A 139 -11.25 -6.28 -14.99
CA ASN A 139 -11.50 -5.86 -13.61
C ASN A 139 -10.22 -5.98 -12.75
N ILE A 140 -9.46 -7.06 -12.87
CA ILE A 140 -8.20 -7.27 -12.14
C ILE A 140 -7.19 -6.17 -12.52
N VAL A 141 -6.90 -6.05 -13.81
CA VAL A 141 -5.89 -5.12 -14.31
C VAL A 141 -6.33 -3.67 -14.07
N GLY A 142 -7.57 -3.33 -14.35
CA GLY A 142 -8.10 -1.97 -14.18
C GLY A 142 -8.09 -1.51 -12.73
N ARG A 143 -8.55 -2.36 -11.80
CA ARG A 143 -8.54 -2.03 -10.36
C ARG A 143 -7.12 -1.84 -9.84
N LEU A 144 -6.24 -2.81 -10.06
CA LEU A 144 -4.90 -2.77 -9.49
C LEU A 144 -4.07 -1.64 -10.12
N SER A 145 -4.21 -1.39 -11.43
CA SER A 145 -3.59 -0.23 -12.09
C SER A 145 -4.10 1.10 -11.56
N GLY A 146 -5.40 1.22 -11.29
CA GLY A 146 -5.99 2.41 -10.69
C GLY A 146 -5.42 2.71 -9.30
N ILE A 147 -5.32 1.69 -8.44
CA ILE A 147 -4.70 1.81 -7.11
C ILE A 147 -3.22 2.22 -7.24
N THR A 148 -2.45 1.54 -8.09
CA THR A 148 -1.03 1.82 -8.30
C THR A 148 -0.80 3.24 -8.82
N THR A 149 -1.60 3.68 -9.80
CA THR A 149 -1.53 5.03 -10.37
C THR A 149 -1.85 6.10 -9.32
N ASN A 150 -2.93 5.90 -8.56
CA ASN A 150 -3.31 6.83 -7.52
C ASN A 150 -2.26 6.89 -6.40
N THR A 151 -1.76 5.74 -5.97
CA THR A 151 -0.69 5.68 -4.96
C THR A 151 0.57 6.42 -5.44
N ARG A 152 0.96 6.28 -6.71
CA ARG A 152 2.11 7.02 -7.26
C ARG A 152 1.91 8.52 -7.17
N LYS A 153 0.74 9.02 -7.56
CA LYS A 153 0.41 10.45 -7.44
C LYS A 153 0.53 10.94 -5.98
N TRP A 154 -0.05 10.20 -5.05
CA TRP A 154 0.01 10.53 -3.62
C TRP A 154 1.43 10.49 -3.08
N SER A 155 2.19 9.45 -3.40
CA SER A 155 3.57 9.29 -2.93
C SER A 155 4.49 10.39 -3.47
N SER A 156 4.34 10.78 -4.74
CA SER A 156 5.10 11.89 -5.32
C SER A 156 4.78 13.22 -4.63
N ARG A 157 3.48 13.49 -4.37
CA ARG A 157 3.06 14.74 -3.73
C ARG A 157 3.41 14.81 -2.24
N ALA A 158 3.42 13.68 -1.57
CA ALA A 158 3.74 13.61 -0.15
C ALA A 158 5.24 13.65 0.16
N HIS A 159 6.09 13.49 -0.86
CA HIS A 159 7.54 13.47 -0.64
C HIS A 159 8.04 14.73 0.10
N PRO A 160 8.92 14.61 1.16
CA PRO A 160 9.64 13.39 1.59
C PRO A 160 8.85 12.44 2.52
N MET A 161 7.63 12.77 2.88
CA MET A 161 6.76 11.86 3.64
C MET A 161 6.41 10.60 2.83
N ARG A 162 6.08 9.54 3.52
CA ARG A 162 5.67 8.28 2.90
C ARG A 162 4.18 8.01 3.08
N VAL A 163 3.58 7.43 2.06
CA VAL A 163 2.17 7.05 2.06
C VAL A 163 2.04 5.57 2.41
N ALA A 164 1.13 5.23 3.32
CA ALA A 164 0.92 3.87 3.78
C ALA A 164 -0.52 3.39 3.58
N ALA A 165 -0.69 2.12 3.20
CA ALA A 165 -1.99 1.51 3.01
C ALA A 165 -2.66 1.13 4.32
N THR A 166 -3.94 1.48 4.50
CA THR A 166 -4.75 0.99 5.60
C THR A 166 -5.15 -0.49 5.41
N ARG A 167 -5.83 -1.09 6.40
CA ARG A 167 -6.50 -2.39 6.25
C ARG A 167 -7.93 -2.27 5.72
N LYS A 168 -8.39 -1.05 5.43
CA LYS A 168 -9.70 -0.78 4.79
C LYS A 168 -9.56 -0.99 3.27
N VAL A 169 -9.28 -2.21 2.86
CA VAL A 169 -9.03 -2.63 1.48
C VAL A 169 -10.04 -3.67 1.05
N HIS A 170 -10.46 -3.66 -0.22
CA HIS A 170 -11.49 -4.57 -0.72
C HIS A 170 -10.93 -5.93 -1.11
N TRP A 171 -9.79 -5.96 -1.82
CA TRP A 171 -9.14 -7.19 -2.26
C TRP A 171 -7.94 -7.60 -1.42
N GLY A 172 -7.91 -7.16 -0.16
CA GLY A 172 -6.92 -7.60 0.82
C GLY A 172 -5.48 -7.37 0.38
N LEU A 173 -4.71 -8.45 0.25
CA LEU A 173 -3.29 -8.37 -0.09
C LEU A 173 -3.02 -7.89 -1.51
N LEU A 174 -3.98 -8.04 -2.44
CA LEU A 174 -3.82 -7.55 -3.82
C LEU A 174 -3.83 -6.03 -3.85
N ASP A 175 -4.74 -5.39 -3.12
CA ASP A 175 -4.78 -3.92 -3.03
C ASP A 175 -3.49 -3.39 -2.37
N LYS A 176 -2.99 -4.06 -1.32
CA LYS A 176 -1.72 -3.68 -0.67
C LYS A 176 -0.50 -3.87 -1.57
N TRP A 177 -0.50 -4.91 -2.38
CA TRP A 177 0.51 -5.11 -3.39
C TRP A 177 0.48 -4.01 -4.46
N ALA A 178 -0.70 -3.62 -4.93
CA ALA A 178 -0.85 -2.50 -5.86
C ALA A 178 -0.36 -1.16 -5.26
N VAL A 179 -0.60 -0.92 -3.95
CA VAL A 179 -0.02 0.23 -3.24
C VAL A 179 1.51 0.18 -3.26
N HIS A 180 2.11 -0.99 -2.98
CA HIS A 180 3.57 -1.15 -3.06
C HIS A 180 4.11 -0.83 -4.46
N LEU A 181 3.47 -1.32 -5.52
CA LEU A 181 3.87 -1.04 -6.91
C LEU A 181 3.77 0.47 -7.26
N GLY A 182 2.91 1.21 -6.58
CA GLY A 182 2.79 2.66 -6.70
C GLY A 182 3.79 3.46 -5.86
N GLY A 183 4.68 2.79 -5.11
CA GLY A 183 5.67 3.44 -4.25
C GLY A 183 5.18 3.73 -2.83
N GLY A 184 3.98 3.28 -2.45
CA GLY A 184 3.47 3.34 -1.09
C GLY A 184 3.93 2.16 -0.24
N MET A 185 3.85 2.31 1.08
CA MET A 185 4.11 1.24 2.04
C MET A 185 2.86 0.39 2.26
N THR A 186 3.06 -0.91 2.43
CA THR A 186 1.94 -1.84 2.66
C THR A 186 1.32 -1.71 4.04
N HIS A 187 2.02 -1.12 5.01
CA HIS A 187 1.68 -1.19 6.41
C HIS A 187 1.44 -2.65 6.85
N ARG A 188 0.91 -2.93 8.05
CA ARG A 188 0.63 -4.30 8.47
C ARG A 188 -0.32 -4.99 7.50
N LEU A 189 0.01 -6.21 7.10
CA LEU A 189 -0.77 -6.98 6.13
C LEU A 189 -2.03 -7.60 6.75
N THR A 190 -1.93 -8.00 8.01
CA THR A 190 -3.02 -8.58 8.79
C THR A 190 -3.04 -8.00 10.21
N ARG A 191 -4.06 -8.33 10.99
CA ARG A 191 -4.12 -7.90 12.40
C ARG A 191 -2.97 -8.48 13.25
N ALA A 192 -2.53 -9.68 12.92
CA ALA A 192 -1.45 -10.36 13.64
C ALA A 192 -0.03 -9.96 13.19
N ASP A 193 0.10 -9.19 12.10
CA ASP A 193 1.41 -8.81 11.55
C ASP A 193 2.10 -7.73 12.40
N ALA A 194 1.33 -6.87 13.07
CA ALA A 194 1.82 -5.87 14.02
C ALA A 194 0.74 -5.47 15.02
N ARG A 195 1.16 -5.17 16.25
CA ARG A 195 0.26 -4.72 17.30
C ARG A 195 -0.13 -3.27 17.07
N MET A 196 -1.43 -3.00 16.96
CA MET A 196 -1.98 -1.65 16.92
C MET A 196 -3.01 -1.50 18.03
N LEU A 197 -2.77 -0.57 18.92
CA LEU A 197 -3.66 -0.21 20.02
C LEU A 197 -4.52 0.97 19.57
N LYS A 198 -5.83 0.77 19.58
CA LYS A 198 -6.84 1.76 19.21
C LYS A 198 -7.68 2.16 20.40
N GLU A 199 -8.48 3.22 20.24
CA GLU A 199 -9.41 3.68 21.28
C GLU A 199 -10.22 2.53 21.92
N ASN A 200 -10.78 1.64 21.10
CA ASN A 200 -11.56 0.51 21.61
C ASN A 200 -10.70 -0.50 22.41
N ASP A 201 -9.45 -0.72 21.98
CA ASP A 201 -8.53 -1.60 22.71
C ASP A 201 -8.17 -0.96 24.06
N LEU A 202 -7.85 0.34 24.08
CA LEU A 202 -7.54 1.11 25.29
C LEU A 202 -8.75 1.17 26.23
N ALA A 203 -9.95 1.42 25.71
CA ALA A 203 -11.17 1.46 26.51
C ALA A 203 -11.46 0.09 27.19
N SER A 204 -11.16 -1.00 26.50
CA SER A 204 -11.33 -2.35 27.07
C SER A 204 -10.31 -2.69 28.15
N LEU A 205 -9.17 -2.01 28.17
CA LEU A 205 -8.06 -2.20 29.12
C LEU A 205 -8.05 -1.15 30.23
N ALA A 206 -8.90 -0.12 30.15
CA ALA A 206 -8.96 0.94 31.14
C ALA A 206 -9.45 0.39 32.52
N ILE A 207 -8.85 0.88 33.59
CA ILE A 207 -9.28 0.63 34.96
C ILE A 207 -10.30 1.71 35.33
N THR A 208 -11.25 1.42 36.23
CA THR A 208 -12.27 2.39 36.68
C THR A 208 -11.62 3.69 37.13
N ASP A 209 -12.13 4.81 36.60
CA ASP A 209 -11.67 6.17 36.87
C ASP A 209 -10.23 6.50 36.37
N GLU A 210 -9.60 5.63 35.59
CA GLU A 210 -8.29 5.91 34.98
C GLU A 210 -8.42 6.88 33.80
N ARG A 211 -7.60 7.94 33.82
CA ARG A 211 -7.52 8.88 32.67
C ARG A 211 -6.81 8.21 31.51
N LEU A 212 -7.25 8.48 30.28
CA LEU A 212 -6.74 7.82 29.06
C LEU A 212 -5.20 7.92 28.91
N PRO A 213 -4.52 9.06 29.16
CA PRO A 213 -3.05 9.08 29.13
C PRO A 213 -2.38 8.12 30.13
N HIS A 214 -2.98 7.88 31.28
CA HIS A 214 -2.48 6.89 32.25
C HIS A 214 -2.69 5.47 31.75
N THR A 215 -3.86 5.16 31.17
CA THR A 215 -4.14 3.88 30.51
C THR A 215 -3.12 3.60 29.42
N VAL A 216 -2.86 4.59 28.54
CA VAL A 216 -1.85 4.51 27.46
C VAL A 216 -0.48 4.15 28.04
N SER A 217 -0.02 4.89 29.05
CA SER A 217 1.29 4.65 29.69
C SER A 217 1.39 3.26 30.30
N ARG A 218 0.39 2.85 31.06
CA ARG A 218 0.36 1.52 31.70
C ARG A 218 0.35 0.41 30.67
N VAL A 219 -0.55 0.45 29.70
CA VAL A 219 -0.69 -0.60 28.66
C VAL A 219 0.60 -0.77 27.88
N LEU A 220 1.28 0.33 27.51
CA LEU A 220 2.56 0.25 26.79
C LEU A 220 3.68 -0.35 27.65
N LYS A 221 3.69 -0.06 28.96
CA LYS A 221 4.69 -0.63 29.89
C LYS A 221 4.48 -2.13 30.14
N GLU A 222 3.24 -2.59 30.14
CA GLU A 222 2.86 -3.99 30.42
C GLU A 222 2.83 -4.88 29.14
N LEU A 223 2.96 -4.29 27.95
CA LEU A 223 2.80 -5.00 26.68
C LEU A 223 3.88 -6.07 26.49
N ASP A 224 3.50 -7.30 26.12
CA ASP A 224 4.45 -8.32 25.71
C ASP A 224 4.97 -8.02 24.29
N LEU A 225 6.25 -7.64 24.19
CA LEU A 225 6.86 -7.25 22.92
C LEU A 225 7.11 -8.44 21.99
N GLU A 226 7.29 -9.65 22.51
CA GLU A 226 7.47 -10.85 21.69
C GLU A 226 6.20 -11.19 20.91
N GLU A 227 5.02 -10.85 21.48
CA GLU A 227 3.73 -11.07 20.85
C GLU A 227 3.29 -9.90 19.92
N CYS A 228 4.05 -8.83 19.84
CA CYS A 228 3.63 -7.64 19.11
C CYS A 228 3.82 -7.71 17.58
N GLY A 229 4.60 -8.66 17.09
CA GLY A 229 4.91 -8.79 15.67
C GLY A 229 5.96 -7.77 15.21
N ALA A 230 5.77 -7.22 14.01
CA ALA A 230 6.82 -6.42 13.35
C ALA A 230 7.05 -5.03 13.97
N PHE A 231 6.03 -4.45 14.59
CA PHE A 231 6.08 -3.14 15.24
C PHE A 231 4.89 -2.96 16.19
N VAL A 232 5.04 -1.98 17.10
CA VAL A 232 3.95 -1.53 17.97
C VAL A 232 3.49 -0.15 17.49
N GLU A 233 2.18 0.01 17.41
CA GLU A 233 1.53 1.25 17.03
C GLU A 233 0.41 1.57 18.00
N ILE A 234 0.28 2.86 18.34
CA ILE A 234 -0.81 3.38 19.17
C ILE A 234 -1.47 4.56 18.49
N GLU A 235 -2.80 4.52 18.40
CA GLU A 235 -3.65 5.60 17.92
C GLU A 235 -3.93 6.57 19.06
N VAL A 236 -3.56 7.85 18.91
CA VAL A 236 -3.72 8.91 19.89
C VAL A 236 -4.43 10.10 19.27
N ARG A 237 -5.24 10.80 20.05
CA ARG A 237 -6.08 11.93 19.62
C ARG A 237 -5.76 13.24 20.30
N THR A 238 -4.95 13.21 21.34
CA THR A 238 -4.53 14.40 22.09
C THR A 238 -3.02 14.43 22.27
N ILE A 239 -2.49 15.62 22.49
CA ILE A 239 -1.08 15.83 22.78
C ILE A 239 -0.69 15.08 24.06
N ASP A 240 -1.53 15.14 25.10
CA ASP A 240 -1.29 14.46 26.37
C ASP A 240 -1.15 12.94 26.21
N GLU A 241 -1.99 12.33 25.35
CA GLU A 241 -1.89 10.90 25.03
C GLU A 241 -0.61 10.57 24.27
N ALA A 242 -0.24 11.41 23.28
CA ALA A 242 0.98 11.21 22.50
C ALA A 242 2.23 11.29 23.36
N ILE A 243 2.29 12.27 24.25
CA ILE A 243 3.43 12.45 25.17
C ILE A 243 3.48 11.34 26.22
N ALA A 244 2.34 10.96 26.81
CA ALA A 244 2.27 9.83 27.73
C ALA A 244 2.72 8.51 27.09
N ALA A 245 2.37 8.28 25.83
CA ALA A 245 2.83 7.11 25.06
C ALA A 245 4.36 7.17 24.84
N ALA A 246 4.88 8.32 24.44
CA ALA A 246 6.31 8.49 24.18
C ALA A 246 7.14 8.31 25.47
N GLU A 247 6.73 8.92 26.59
CA GLU A 247 7.40 8.75 27.89
C GLU A 247 7.41 7.28 28.32
N ALA A 248 6.26 6.61 28.27
CA ALA A 248 6.15 5.20 28.65
C ALA A 248 7.04 4.29 27.79
N TRP A 249 7.14 4.60 26.49
CA TRP A 249 7.97 3.82 25.58
C TRP A 249 9.47 4.06 25.80
N VAL A 250 9.87 5.31 25.99
CA VAL A 250 11.27 5.66 26.30
C VAL A 250 11.71 5.01 27.60
N ASP A 251 10.90 5.09 28.66
CA ASP A 251 11.19 4.42 29.93
C ASP A 251 11.38 2.92 29.75
N ARG A 252 10.51 2.30 28.95
CA ARG A 252 10.59 0.85 28.67
C ARG A 252 11.84 0.47 27.90
N MET A 253 12.28 1.30 26.93
CA MET A 253 13.44 1.00 26.08
C MET A 253 14.77 1.23 26.76
N GLN A 254 14.83 1.87 27.95
CA GLN A 254 16.09 2.12 28.66
C GLN A 254 16.84 0.83 29.01
N ASP A 255 16.14 -0.23 29.34
CA ASP A 255 16.71 -1.50 29.77
C ASP A 255 16.74 -2.57 28.66
N ILE A 256 16.37 -2.19 27.42
CA ILE A 256 16.27 -3.12 26.29
C ILE A 256 17.43 -2.89 25.32
N THR A 257 18.21 -3.95 25.04
CA THR A 257 19.38 -3.89 24.16
C THR A 257 18.99 -3.71 22.69
N ASP A 258 17.87 -4.32 22.27
CA ASP A 258 17.32 -4.19 20.91
C ASP A 258 16.13 -3.22 20.93
N THR A 259 16.47 -1.92 20.87
CA THR A 259 15.48 -0.86 20.96
C THR A 259 14.58 -0.82 19.74
N GLN A 260 13.26 -0.93 19.96
CA GLN A 260 12.24 -0.79 18.93
C GLN A 260 11.65 0.63 18.95
N ARG A 261 11.26 1.14 17.79
CA ARG A 261 10.53 2.42 17.70
C ARG A 261 9.04 2.16 17.89
N LEU A 262 8.39 3.03 18.68
CA LEU A 262 6.93 3.10 18.76
C LEU A 262 6.39 3.93 17.60
N THR A 263 5.33 3.46 16.97
CA THR A 263 4.55 4.27 16.04
C THR A 263 3.45 5.01 16.78
N LEU A 264 3.52 6.34 16.73
CA LEU A 264 2.48 7.23 17.19
C LEU A 264 1.60 7.63 16.01
N MET A 265 0.40 7.08 15.93
CA MET A 265 -0.60 7.50 14.94
C MET A 265 -1.42 8.66 15.51
N LEU A 266 -1.23 9.85 14.97
CA LEU A 266 -1.97 11.06 15.30
C LEU A 266 -3.30 11.03 14.54
N ASP A 267 -4.36 10.51 15.19
CA ASP A 267 -5.67 10.33 14.55
C ASP A 267 -6.52 11.59 14.64
N ASN A 268 -6.92 12.12 13.48
CA ASN A 268 -7.72 13.34 13.35
C ASN A 268 -7.13 14.57 14.09
N MET A 269 -5.83 14.62 14.27
CA MET A 269 -5.17 15.82 14.79
C MET A 269 -5.01 16.85 13.67
N ASP A 270 -5.34 18.09 13.98
CA ASP A 270 -5.02 19.22 13.12
C ASP A 270 -3.49 19.43 13.07
N GLU A 271 -3.08 20.22 12.09
CA GLU A 271 -1.67 20.47 11.81
C GLU A 271 -0.94 21.14 12.99
N GLY A 272 -1.59 22.08 13.68
CA GLY A 272 -1.04 22.77 14.84
C GLY A 272 -0.71 21.81 15.98
N LYS A 273 -1.63 20.91 16.32
CA LYS A 273 -1.42 19.87 17.34
C LYS A 273 -0.34 18.87 16.95
N ALA A 274 -0.35 18.43 15.68
CA ALA A 274 0.67 17.50 15.18
C ALA A 274 2.08 18.12 15.30
N ARG A 275 2.22 19.41 14.95
CA ARG A 275 3.46 20.17 15.11
C ARG A 275 3.88 20.29 16.57
N GLU A 276 2.96 20.56 17.48
CA GLU A 276 3.22 20.64 18.92
C GLU A 276 3.74 19.29 19.45
N VAL A 277 3.12 18.17 19.08
CA VAL A 277 3.64 16.82 19.40
C VAL A 277 5.06 16.63 18.89
N MET A 278 5.35 16.99 17.64
CA MET A 278 6.68 16.84 17.06
C MET A 278 7.72 17.67 17.81
N LEU A 279 7.40 18.93 18.14
CA LEU A 279 8.29 19.82 18.88
C LEU A 279 8.57 19.30 20.31
N ASP A 280 7.56 18.76 20.98
CA ASP A 280 7.70 18.15 22.30
C ASP A 280 8.59 16.91 22.25
N LEU A 281 8.41 16.02 21.25
CA LEU A 281 9.25 14.85 21.04
C LEU A 281 10.73 15.22 20.80
N GLU A 282 10.98 16.29 20.05
CA GLU A 282 12.32 16.79 19.78
C GLU A 282 12.94 17.42 21.03
N THR A 283 12.21 18.29 21.73
CA THR A 283 12.66 18.97 22.96
C THR A 283 13.03 17.97 24.05
N ARG A 284 12.24 16.90 24.19
CA ARG A 284 12.49 15.81 25.15
C ARG A 284 13.51 14.80 24.66
N LYS A 285 13.97 14.90 23.40
CA LYS A 285 14.90 13.96 22.75
C LYS A 285 14.32 12.53 22.59
N PHE A 286 13.01 12.41 22.47
CA PHE A 286 12.31 11.13 22.29
C PHE A 286 12.15 10.74 20.82
N ARG A 287 12.35 11.69 19.90
CA ARG A 287 12.09 11.54 18.46
C ARG A 287 12.73 10.32 17.83
N HIS A 288 13.93 9.95 18.25
CA HIS A 288 14.67 8.81 17.70
C HIS A 288 14.04 7.45 17.98
N LEU A 289 13.18 7.33 19.01
CA LEU A 289 12.43 6.13 19.35
C LEU A 289 11.00 6.14 18.81
N MET A 290 10.61 7.17 18.05
CA MET A 290 9.26 7.32 17.53
C MET A 290 9.24 7.30 16.00
N VAL A 291 8.21 6.64 15.45
CA VAL A 291 7.73 6.86 14.08
C VAL A 291 6.40 7.59 14.22
N VAL A 292 6.27 8.75 13.62
CA VAL A 292 5.01 9.52 13.70
C VAL A 292 4.22 9.33 12.43
N GLU A 293 2.95 9.01 12.59
CA GLU A 293 2.01 8.74 11.51
C GLU A 293 0.79 9.66 11.64
N ALA A 294 0.37 10.31 10.56
CA ALA A 294 -0.85 11.10 10.54
C ALA A 294 -1.98 10.33 9.87
N SER A 295 -3.17 10.34 10.49
CA SER A 295 -4.38 9.74 9.93
C SER A 295 -5.60 10.62 10.13
N GLY A 296 -6.69 10.30 9.40
CA GLY A 296 -7.98 10.99 9.51
C GLY A 296 -8.10 12.20 8.57
N GLY A 297 -9.00 12.08 7.58
CA GLY A 297 -9.45 13.19 6.74
C GLY A 297 -8.41 13.90 5.88
N ILE A 298 -7.23 13.31 5.65
CA ILE A 298 -6.16 13.92 4.87
C ILE A 298 -6.54 13.84 3.37
N GLY A 299 -6.73 15.01 2.75
CA GLY A 299 -6.98 15.12 1.32
C GLY A 299 -5.68 15.17 0.50
N TYR A 300 -5.81 14.94 -0.81
CA TYR A 300 -4.67 15.01 -1.73
C TYR A 300 -4.03 16.41 -1.75
N ASP A 301 -4.83 17.46 -1.62
CA ASP A 301 -4.36 18.85 -1.63
C ASP A 301 -3.65 19.24 -0.33
N ASP A 302 -3.96 18.58 0.77
CA ASP A 302 -3.34 18.83 2.08
C ASP A 302 -1.92 18.22 2.18
N LEU A 303 -1.58 17.27 1.31
CA LEU A 303 -0.31 16.53 1.39
C LEU A 303 0.91 17.43 1.29
N GLN A 304 0.90 18.42 0.40
CA GLN A 304 2.05 19.29 0.18
C GLN A 304 2.31 20.17 1.41
N THR A 305 1.30 20.82 1.94
CA THR A 305 1.41 21.64 3.15
C THR A 305 1.93 20.83 4.32
N ARG A 306 1.38 19.63 4.52
CA ARG A 306 1.84 18.72 5.58
C ARG A 306 3.28 18.24 5.36
N SER A 307 3.73 18.04 4.11
CA SER A 307 5.09 17.59 3.83
C SER A 307 6.15 18.69 3.99
N GLU A 308 5.82 19.92 3.65
CA GLU A 308 6.72 21.08 3.80
C GLU A 308 7.00 21.42 5.28
N GLU A 309 6.05 21.16 6.15
CA GLU A 309 6.15 21.46 7.58
C GLU A 309 6.76 20.35 8.43
N HIS A 310 6.77 19.12 7.90
CA HIS A 310 7.25 17.93 8.59
C HIS A 310 8.44 17.33 7.87
N THR A 311 9.63 17.87 8.09
CA THR A 311 10.89 17.38 7.48
C THR A 311 11.33 16.00 7.95
N SER A 312 10.49 15.22 8.65
CA SER A 312 10.81 13.87 9.12
C SER A 312 9.59 12.96 9.14
N GLU A 313 9.63 11.90 8.35
CA GLU A 313 8.86 10.64 8.41
C GLU A 313 7.40 10.70 8.93
N LEU A 314 6.55 11.59 8.44
CA LEU A 314 5.10 11.51 8.61
C LEU A 314 4.52 10.58 7.55
N GLN A 315 3.74 9.59 7.99
CA GLN A 315 3.03 8.67 7.11
C GLN A 315 1.56 9.10 7.04
N SER A 316 1.01 9.19 5.84
CA SER A 316 -0.42 9.39 5.65
C SER A 316 -1.10 8.09 5.23
N HIS A 317 -2.27 7.78 5.80
CA HIS A 317 -3.09 6.64 5.39
C HIS A 317 -3.93 6.99 4.16
N LEU A 318 -3.74 6.24 3.07
CA LEU A 318 -4.68 6.20 1.96
C LEU A 318 -5.95 5.45 2.37
N ASN A 319 -7.10 6.11 2.35
CA ASN A 319 -8.39 5.45 2.23
C ASN A 319 -8.63 5.23 0.73
N LEU A 320 -8.38 4.01 0.25
CA LEU A 320 -8.66 3.56 -1.12
C LEU A 320 -10.13 3.22 -1.31
#